data_dc7da27b84e20a7e65e095ded71a7644
#
_entry.id   dc7da27b84e20a7e65e095ded71a7644
#
_cell.length_a   1.000
_cell.length_b   1.000
_cell.length_c   1.000
_cell.angle_alpha   90.00
_cell.angle_beta   90.00
_cell.angle_gamma   90.00
#
_symmetry.space_group_name_H-M   'P 1'
#
loop_
_entity.id
_entity.type
_entity.pdbx_description
1 polymer ?
#
loop_
_entity_poly.entity_id
_entity_poly.type
_entity_poly.pdbx_seq_one_letter_code
_entity_poly.pdbx_strand_id
1 'polypeptide(L)'
;MAGERYLTTDHDRIREWVEARGGWPSTVASTYRPDDAGLIRLDFPGYKGDGDSLKRISWDEWFAKFDENDYVLLYQETLASGEQSNFNRILSRETAEGTTGAEWQGERRAAGRGRKAA
;
A
#
# COMPACT_ATOMS: atom_id res chain seq x y z
N MET A 1 -8.04 -16.58 -9.01
CA MET A 1 -8.72 -16.20 -10.25
C MET A 1 -8.37 -14.78 -10.61
N ALA A 2 -8.46 -14.45 -11.89
CA ALA A 2 -8.17 -13.10 -12.35
C ALA A 2 -9.17 -12.12 -11.75
N GLY A 3 -8.70 -10.91 -11.42
CA GLY A 3 -9.55 -9.85 -10.92
C GLY A 3 -9.77 -9.85 -9.44
N GLU A 4 -9.27 -10.85 -8.73
CA GLU A 4 -9.45 -10.90 -7.27
C GLU A 4 -8.67 -9.80 -6.59
N ARG A 5 -9.20 -9.34 -5.47
CA ARG A 5 -8.55 -8.30 -4.67
C ARG A 5 -8.05 -8.91 -3.37
N TYR A 6 -6.97 -8.33 -2.86
CA TYR A 6 -6.29 -8.84 -1.68
C TYR A 6 -6.00 -7.73 -0.70
N LEU A 7 -5.90 -8.11 0.57
CA LEU A 7 -5.52 -7.21 1.67
C LEU A 7 -4.24 -7.74 2.27
N THR A 8 -3.30 -6.85 2.57
CA THR A 8 -2.05 -7.29 3.20
C THR A 8 -1.42 -6.19 4.03
N THR A 9 -0.66 -6.59 5.04
CA THR A 9 0.24 -5.72 5.79
C THR A 9 1.68 -6.18 5.67
N ASP A 10 1.93 -7.18 4.86
CA ASP A 10 3.25 -7.80 4.72
C ASP A 10 4.16 -6.88 3.88
N HIS A 11 5.21 -6.34 4.52
CA HIS A 11 6.10 -5.39 3.86
C HIS A 11 6.74 -5.97 2.61
N ASP A 12 7.23 -7.20 2.70
CA ASP A 12 7.91 -7.82 1.56
C ASP A 12 6.95 -7.99 0.39
N ARG A 13 5.73 -8.42 0.68
CA ARG A 13 4.73 -8.61 -0.37
C ARG A 13 4.39 -7.29 -1.04
N ILE A 14 4.22 -6.24 -0.24
CA ILE A 14 3.89 -4.92 -0.79
C ILE A 14 5.03 -4.45 -1.70
N ARG A 15 6.26 -4.52 -1.21
CA ARG A 15 7.41 -4.08 -1.97
C ARG A 15 7.56 -4.86 -3.26
N GLU A 16 7.42 -6.18 -3.19
CA GLU A 16 7.55 -7.03 -4.37
C GLU A 16 6.47 -6.69 -5.40
N TRP A 17 5.25 -6.50 -4.93
CA TRP A 17 4.14 -6.17 -5.82
C TRP A 17 4.39 -4.85 -6.55
N VAL A 18 4.85 -3.84 -5.82
CA VAL A 18 5.12 -2.52 -6.39
C VAL A 18 6.29 -2.58 -7.35
N GLU A 19 7.38 -3.22 -6.95
CA GLU A 19 8.60 -3.25 -7.76
C GLU A 19 8.41 -4.08 -9.02
N ALA A 20 7.59 -5.12 -8.97
CA ALA A 20 7.27 -5.91 -10.16
C ALA A 20 6.56 -5.07 -11.23
N ARG A 21 5.98 -3.96 -10.83
CA ARG A 21 5.27 -3.05 -11.73
C ARG A 21 6.09 -1.81 -12.05
N GLY A 22 7.36 -1.80 -11.65
CA GLY A 22 8.25 -0.68 -11.88
C GLY A 22 7.92 0.54 -11.03
N GLY A 23 7.14 0.35 -9.98
CA GLY A 23 6.71 1.44 -9.14
C GLY A 23 7.65 1.72 -7.98
N TRP A 24 7.31 2.70 -7.17
CA TRP A 24 8.14 3.11 -6.03
C TRP A 24 7.25 3.76 -4.97
N PRO A 25 7.76 3.80 -3.71
CA PRO A 25 7.01 4.45 -2.63
C PRO A 25 7.07 5.96 -2.77
N SER A 26 5.98 6.61 -2.42
CA SER A 26 5.89 8.06 -2.56
C SER A 26 4.94 8.63 -1.51
N THR A 27 4.86 9.94 -1.49
CA THR A 27 3.96 10.66 -0.61
C THR A 27 3.47 11.91 -1.34
N VAL A 28 2.34 12.44 -0.89
CA VAL A 28 1.86 13.72 -1.42
C VAL A 28 2.84 14.79 -0.95
N ALA A 29 3.50 15.44 -1.90
CA ALA A 29 4.65 16.30 -1.59
C ALA A 29 4.32 17.38 -0.57
N SER A 30 3.15 17.98 -0.65
CA SER A 30 2.77 19.07 0.25
C SER A 30 2.60 18.62 1.69
N THR A 31 2.49 17.31 1.92
CA THR A 31 2.29 16.78 3.27
C THR A 31 3.58 16.24 3.88
N TYR A 32 4.65 16.22 3.12
CA TYR A 32 5.90 15.59 3.56
C TYR A 32 6.66 16.52 4.51
N ARG A 33 7.19 15.93 5.58
CA ARG A 33 8.12 16.58 6.51
C ARG A 33 9.25 15.61 6.81
N PRO A 34 10.44 16.11 7.16
CA PRO A 34 11.55 15.17 7.47
C PRO A 34 11.24 14.17 8.57
N ASP A 35 10.36 14.53 9.50
CA ASP A 35 10.00 13.64 10.61
C ASP A 35 8.60 13.03 10.44
N ASP A 36 7.97 13.22 9.30
CA ASP A 36 6.61 12.70 9.06
C ASP A 36 6.40 12.59 7.56
N ALA A 37 6.33 11.35 7.08
CA ALA A 37 6.19 11.11 5.65
C ALA A 37 4.90 11.67 5.05
N GLY A 38 3.89 11.93 5.88
CA GLY A 38 2.66 12.53 5.40
C GLY A 38 1.71 11.50 4.78
N LEU A 39 1.02 11.91 3.73
CA LEU A 39 0.03 11.05 3.06
C LEU A 39 0.75 10.18 2.03
N ILE A 40 1.02 8.94 2.42
CA ILE A 40 1.78 8.03 1.56
C ILE A 40 0.95 7.53 0.41
N ARG A 41 1.65 7.26 -0.69
CA ARG A 41 1.05 6.76 -1.94
C ARG A 41 2.02 5.77 -2.57
N LEU A 42 1.55 5.06 -3.58
CA LEU A 42 2.39 4.25 -4.45
C LEU A 42 2.31 4.85 -5.85
N ASP A 43 3.46 4.98 -6.50
CA ASP A 43 3.53 5.64 -7.80
C ASP A 43 4.09 4.66 -8.82
N PHE A 44 3.71 4.83 -10.08
CA PHE A 44 4.07 3.92 -11.16
C PHE A 44 4.45 4.71 -12.40
N PRO A 45 5.30 4.11 -13.28
CA PRO A 45 5.69 4.80 -14.51
C PRO A 45 4.46 5.17 -15.34
N GLY A 46 4.46 6.39 -15.86
CA GLY A 46 3.39 6.83 -16.75
C GLY A 46 2.11 7.25 -16.07
N TYR A 47 2.01 7.07 -14.77
CA TYR A 47 0.81 7.47 -14.05
C TYR A 47 0.81 8.97 -13.82
N LYS A 48 -0.25 9.62 -14.24
CA LYS A 48 -0.36 11.08 -14.09
C LYS A 48 -1.00 11.49 -12.78
N GLY A 49 -1.70 10.57 -12.14
CA GLY A 49 -2.31 10.86 -10.87
C GLY A 49 -3.55 11.72 -11.01
N ASP A 50 -3.94 12.30 -9.91
CA ASP A 50 -5.16 13.09 -9.79
C ASP A 50 -4.85 14.57 -9.54
N GLY A 51 -3.67 14.99 -9.91
CA GLY A 51 -3.28 16.39 -9.80
C GLY A 51 -2.35 16.71 -8.66
N ASP A 52 -2.22 15.83 -7.69
CA ASP A 52 -1.30 16.04 -6.58
C ASP A 52 0.12 15.70 -7.02
N SER A 53 1.08 16.55 -6.60
CA SER A 53 2.48 16.24 -6.82
C SER A 53 2.92 15.16 -5.85
N LEU A 54 3.54 14.13 -6.38
CA LEU A 54 4.06 13.05 -5.55
C LEU A 54 5.58 13.16 -5.43
N LYS A 55 6.06 12.91 -4.23
CA LYS A 55 7.49 12.92 -3.92
C LYS A 55 7.90 11.49 -3.61
N ARG A 56 8.94 11.01 -4.29
CA ARG A 56 9.47 9.67 -4.00
C ARG A 56 10.17 9.68 -2.65
N ILE A 57 9.92 8.67 -1.85
CA ILE A 57 10.55 8.51 -0.54
C ILE A 57 11.10 7.09 -0.45
N SER A 58 11.85 6.82 0.61
CA SER A 58 12.40 5.49 0.82
C SER A 58 11.32 4.54 1.30
N TRP A 59 11.57 3.23 1.10
CA TRP A 59 10.69 2.22 1.66
C TRP A 59 10.68 2.31 3.19
N ASP A 60 11.81 2.64 3.81
CA ASP A 60 11.85 2.76 5.27
C ASP A 60 10.90 3.85 5.75
N GLU A 61 10.91 5.01 5.10
CA GLU A 61 10.01 6.09 5.47
C GLU A 61 8.56 5.68 5.22
N TRP A 62 8.32 5.01 4.10
CA TRP A 62 6.97 4.62 3.72
C TRP A 62 6.39 3.61 4.70
N PHE A 63 7.18 2.56 5.02
CA PHE A 63 6.69 1.53 5.93
C PHE A 63 6.57 2.04 7.36
N ALA A 64 7.42 2.98 7.77
CA ALA A 64 7.29 3.57 9.10
C ALA A 64 5.92 4.25 9.24
N LYS A 65 5.52 5.01 8.24
CA LYS A 65 4.22 5.67 8.26
C LYS A 65 3.09 4.66 8.13
N PHE A 66 3.26 3.67 7.26
CA PHE A 66 2.28 2.62 7.04
C PHE A 66 1.97 1.90 8.36
N ASP A 67 3.02 1.53 9.09
CA ASP A 67 2.86 0.82 10.36
C ASP A 67 2.32 1.74 11.46
N GLU A 68 2.82 2.97 11.50
CA GLU A 68 2.41 3.93 12.52
C GLU A 68 0.89 4.13 12.50
N ASN A 69 0.32 4.19 11.31
CA ASN A 69 -1.11 4.42 11.15
C ASN A 69 -1.91 3.14 11.05
N ASP A 70 -1.26 1.99 11.22
CA ASP A 70 -1.93 0.69 11.17
C ASP A 70 -2.69 0.53 9.85
N TYR A 71 -2.05 0.90 8.76
CA TYR A 71 -2.65 0.80 7.43
C TYR A 71 -2.63 -0.62 6.91
N VAL A 72 -3.49 -0.86 5.92
CA VAL A 72 -3.57 -2.13 5.19
C VAL A 72 -3.62 -1.77 3.71
N LEU A 73 -2.93 -2.54 2.89
CA LEU A 73 -2.97 -2.33 1.44
C LEU A 73 -4.01 -3.24 0.82
N LEU A 74 -4.94 -2.64 0.09
CA LEU A 74 -5.87 -3.35 -0.79
C LEU A 74 -5.26 -3.31 -2.18
N TYR A 75 -5.10 -4.46 -2.83
CA TYR A 75 -4.44 -4.48 -4.12
C TYR A 75 -4.98 -5.62 -4.98
N GLN A 76 -4.59 -5.62 -6.23
CA GLN A 76 -5.05 -6.58 -7.21
C GLN A 76 -3.84 -7.01 -8.04
N GLU A 77 -3.74 -8.31 -8.31
CA GLU A 77 -2.65 -8.82 -9.12
C GLU A 77 -2.95 -8.63 -10.60
N THR A 78 -4.16 -9.01 -11.00
CA THR A 78 -4.58 -8.93 -12.39
C THR A 78 -5.97 -8.35 -12.46
N LEU A 79 -6.28 -7.75 -13.61
CA LEU A 79 -7.63 -7.36 -13.94
C LEU A 79 -8.44 -8.60 -14.29
N ALA A 80 -9.77 -8.43 -14.41
CA ALA A 80 -10.63 -9.54 -14.83
C ALA A 80 -10.20 -10.10 -16.18
N SER A 81 -9.58 -9.25 -17.02
CA SER A 81 -9.07 -9.66 -18.32
C SER A 81 -7.83 -10.55 -18.22
N GLY A 82 -7.19 -10.59 -17.06
CA GLY A 82 -5.94 -11.32 -16.89
C GLY A 82 -4.70 -10.45 -17.02
N GLU A 83 -4.88 -9.19 -17.43
CA GLU A 83 -3.74 -8.28 -17.55
C GLU A 83 -3.30 -7.82 -16.17
N GLN A 84 -2.00 -7.46 -16.07
CA GLN A 84 -1.45 -7.00 -14.80
C GLN A 84 -2.18 -5.73 -14.34
N SER A 85 -2.52 -5.68 -13.06
CA SER A 85 -3.25 -4.56 -12.47
C SER A 85 -2.34 -3.78 -11.55
N ASN A 86 -2.46 -2.45 -11.60
CA ASN A 86 -1.80 -1.56 -10.64
C ASN A 86 -2.77 -1.04 -9.60
N PHE A 87 -3.97 -1.60 -9.55
CA PHE A 87 -4.97 -1.12 -8.60
C PHE A 87 -4.48 -1.31 -7.17
N ASN A 88 -4.55 -0.25 -6.38
CA ASN A 88 -4.19 -0.31 -4.97
C ASN A 88 -4.91 0.79 -4.21
N ARG A 89 -5.10 0.54 -2.93
CA ARG A 89 -5.67 1.51 -2.00
C ARG A 89 -5.06 1.28 -0.64
N ILE A 90 -4.70 2.36 0.03
CA ILE A 90 -4.19 2.29 1.39
C ILE A 90 -5.39 2.58 2.31
N LEU A 91 -5.71 1.61 3.14
CA LEU A 91 -6.91 1.66 3.99
C LEU A 91 -6.51 1.71 5.46
N SER A 92 -7.39 2.30 6.29
CA SER A 92 -7.28 2.11 7.72
C SER A 92 -7.58 0.65 8.06
N ARG A 93 -7.10 0.21 9.22
CA ARG A 93 -7.40 -1.14 9.68
C ARG A 93 -8.90 -1.38 9.76
N GLU A 94 -9.61 -0.42 10.31
CA GLU A 94 -11.05 -0.55 10.46
C GLU A 94 -11.75 -0.74 9.11
N THR A 95 -11.38 0.09 8.13
CA THR A 95 -11.96 -0.03 6.80
C THR A 95 -11.60 -1.38 6.17
N ALA A 96 -10.35 -1.81 6.34
CA ALA A 96 -9.92 -3.07 5.77
C ALA A 96 -10.70 -4.25 6.34
N GLU A 97 -10.93 -4.23 7.65
CA GLU A 97 -11.64 -5.35 8.30
C GLU A 97 -13.12 -5.39 7.91
N GLY A 98 -13.67 -4.25 7.48
CA GLY A 98 -15.03 -4.22 6.99
C GLY A 98 -15.16 -4.43 5.50
N THR A 99 -14.05 -4.60 4.80
CA THR A 99 -14.06 -4.74 3.35
C THR A 99 -14.48 -6.16 2.97
N THR A 100 -15.45 -6.26 2.06
CA THR A 100 -15.87 -7.56 1.51
C THR A 100 -15.31 -7.68 0.09
N GLY A 101 -15.24 -8.91 -0.40
CA GLY A 101 -14.77 -9.15 -1.76
C GLY A 101 -13.26 -9.07 -1.90
N ALA A 102 -12.53 -9.14 -0.80
CA ALA A 102 -11.07 -9.14 -0.82
C ALA A 102 -10.58 -10.20 0.16
N GLU A 103 -9.47 -10.81 -0.16
CA GLU A 103 -8.91 -11.92 0.60
C GLU A 103 -7.60 -11.49 1.25
N TRP A 104 -7.41 -11.81 2.53
CA TRP A 104 -6.15 -11.50 3.21
C TRP A 104 -5.03 -12.37 2.67
N GLN A 105 -3.91 -11.73 2.36
CA GLN A 105 -2.72 -12.38 1.88
C GLN A 105 -1.59 -12.17 2.87
N GLY A 106 -0.84 -13.23 3.11
CA GLY A 106 0.16 -13.18 4.13
C GLY A 106 -0.47 -13.27 5.48
N GLU A 107 0.25 -12.87 6.50
CA GLU A 107 -0.24 -12.95 7.86
C GLU A 107 -1.18 -11.80 8.15
N ARG A 108 -2.37 -12.14 8.66
CA ARG A 108 -3.34 -11.12 9.06
C ARG A 108 -2.96 -10.63 10.44
N ARG A 109 -2.28 -9.52 10.49
CA ARG A 109 -1.78 -9.02 11.76
C ARG A 109 -2.79 -8.17 12.47
N ALA A 110 -2.95 -8.42 13.74
CA ALA A 110 -3.60 -7.45 14.56
C ALA A 110 -2.66 -6.28 14.74
N ALA A 111 -3.22 -5.16 14.96
CA ALA A 111 -2.41 -3.99 15.14
C ALA A 111 -1.34 -4.27 16.21
N GLY A 112 -0.38 -4.18 15.87
CA GLY A 112 0.56 -4.45 16.71
C GLY A 112 1.33 -5.48 16.80
N ARG A 113 0.82 -5.44 16.68
CA ARG A 113 1.31 -5.84 17.02
C ARG A 113 2.17 -5.94 17.09
N GLY A 114 2.03 -5.91 17.10
CA GLY A 114 2.71 -5.87 17.28
C GLY A 114 3.43 -5.74 17.23
N ARG A 115 3.26 -5.59 17.27
CA ARG A 115 4.02 -5.30 17.47
C ARG A 115 4.58 -5.35 17.90
N LYS A 116 4.51 -5.34 18.15
CA LYS A 116 5.05 -5.29 18.80
C LYS A 116 5.30 -5.76 19.36
N ALA A 117 5.12 -6.14 19.44
CA ALA A 117 5.35 -6.52 20.10
C ALA A 117 5.91 -6.69 20.36
N ALA A 118 5.99 -6.57 20.51
CA ALA A 118 6.46 -6.62 20.97
C ALA A 118 6.83 -6.62 21.29
#